data_3450a3c8134b269e2f6c1633ee9aae14
#
_entry.id   3450a3c8134b269e2f6c1633ee9aae14
#
_cell.length_a   1.000
_cell.length_b   1.000
_cell.length_c   1.000
_cell.angle_alpha   90.00
_cell.angle_beta   90.00
_cell.angle_gamma   90.00
#
_symmetry.space_group_name_H-M   'P 1'
#
loop_
_entity.id
_entity.type
_entity.pdbx_description
1 polymer ?
#
loop_
_entity_poly.entity_id
_entity_poly.type
_entity_poly.pdbx_seq_one_letter_code
_entity_poly.pdbx_strand_id
1 'polypeptide(L)'
;ICIQGGIKNANQRVYPVQEIAKATKTLNDQISSGYSVLGEVDHPDDLKINLDRVSHMITEMWMDGPNGYGKMKILPTPMGKLVETMLQSGVKLGVSSRGSGNISEYGSGEVSDFEIITVDVVAQPSAPGAYPTPIYEHLMNTKGGNMAKGLAAEVRNDAKAQKFLKEAL
;
A
#
# COMPACT_ATOMS: atom_id res chain seq x y z
N ILE A 1 7.69 -0.81 -2.50
CA ILE A 1 8.31 -0.72 -1.15
C ILE A 1 7.46 0.19 -0.29
N CYS A 2 6.81 -0.32 0.79
CA CYS A 2 6.10 0.51 1.77
C CYS A 2 7.05 1.07 2.81
N ILE A 3 8.08 0.33 3.14
CA ILE A 3 9.03 0.69 4.18
C ILE A 3 10.41 0.12 3.87
N GLN A 4 11.43 0.93 4.03
CA GLN A 4 12.81 0.53 3.80
C GLN A 4 13.56 0.44 5.13
N GLY A 5 14.23 -0.68 5.34
CA GLY A 5 14.98 -0.96 6.55
C GLY A 5 16.43 -0.48 6.49
N GLY A 6 16.94 -0.06 7.63
CA GLY A 6 18.35 0.27 7.81
C GLY A 6 18.82 1.58 7.18
N ILE A 7 17.96 2.31 6.49
CA ILE A 7 18.28 3.62 5.91
C ILE A 7 17.44 4.74 6.54
N LYS A 8 18.02 5.92 6.59
CA LYS A 8 17.33 7.10 7.10
C LYS A 8 16.33 7.61 6.05
N ASN A 9 15.05 7.67 6.42
CA ASN A 9 13.99 8.15 5.54
C ASN A 9 13.85 9.69 5.56
N ALA A 10 12.92 10.23 4.78
CA ALA A 10 12.67 11.66 4.69
C ALA A 10 12.28 12.30 6.05
N ASN A 11 11.72 11.52 6.97
CA ASN A 11 11.37 11.95 8.32
C ASN A 11 12.50 11.80 9.33
N GLN A 12 13.73 11.55 8.86
CA GLN A 12 14.93 11.35 9.69
C GLN A 12 14.84 10.11 10.61
N ARG A 13 14.01 9.13 10.26
CA ARG A 13 13.83 7.88 11.01
C ARG A 13 14.58 6.74 10.35
N VAL A 14 15.10 5.84 11.17
CA VAL A 14 15.72 4.58 10.75
C VAL A 14 14.92 3.44 11.35
N TYR A 15 14.41 2.57 10.50
CA TYR A 15 13.68 1.38 10.91
C TYR A 15 14.62 0.18 10.86
N PRO A 16 14.96 -0.45 12.00
CA PRO A 16 15.70 -1.71 11.98
C PRO A 16 14.95 -2.79 11.20
N VAL A 17 15.67 -3.59 10.44
CA VAL A 17 15.06 -4.63 9.58
C VAL A 17 14.20 -5.61 10.40
N GLN A 18 14.65 -6.00 11.59
CA GLN A 18 13.90 -6.89 12.47
C GLN A 18 12.59 -6.27 12.99
N GLU A 19 12.55 -4.96 13.19
CA GLU A 19 11.31 -4.25 13.59
C GLU A 19 10.29 -4.28 12.45
N ILE A 20 10.73 -4.06 11.23
CA ILE A 20 9.87 -4.15 10.05
C ILE A 20 9.36 -5.58 9.86
N ALA A 21 10.25 -6.57 9.97
CA ALA A 21 9.90 -7.98 9.80
C ALA A 21 8.85 -8.42 10.83
N LYS A 22 9.01 -8.03 12.08
CA LYS A 22 8.06 -8.31 13.16
C LYS A 22 6.71 -7.65 12.88
N ALA A 23 6.70 -6.36 12.53
CA ALA A 23 5.48 -5.62 12.26
C ALA A 23 4.74 -6.19 11.03
N THR A 24 5.46 -6.54 9.99
CA THR A 24 4.92 -7.16 8.77
C THR A 24 4.28 -8.52 9.09
N LYS A 25 4.95 -9.34 9.88
CA LYS A 25 4.41 -10.64 10.31
C LYS A 25 3.13 -10.47 11.11
N THR A 26 3.11 -9.57 12.07
CA THR A 26 1.94 -9.29 12.91
C THR A 26 0.75 -8.84 12.05
N LEU A 27 0.98 -7.96 11.07
CA LEU A 27 -0.06 -7.50 10.17
C LEU A 27 -0.62 -8.63 9.30
N ASN A 28 0.24 -9.48 8.75
CA ASN A 28 -0.19 -10.65 7.98
C ASN A 28 -0.98 -11.66 8.82
N ASP A 29 -0.59 -11.87 10.07
CA ASP A 29 -1.32 -12.74 10.98
C ASP A 29 -2.75 -12.20 11.24
N GLN A 30 -2.90 -10.88 11.38
CA GLN A 30 -4.21 -10.22 11.48
C GLN A 30 -5.04 -10.41 10.21
N ILE A 31 -4.45 -10.20 9.05
CA ILE A 31 -5.13 -10.39 7.75
C ILE A 31 -5.58 -11.86 7.60
N SER A 32 -4.72 -12.81 7.94
CA SER A 32 -5.02 -14.25 7.87
C SER A 32 -6.13 -14.66 8.83
N SER A 33 -6.29 -13.95 9.95
CA SER A 33 -7.37 -14.18 10.91
C SER A 33 -8.71 -13.53 10.51
N GLY A 34 -8.75 -12.85 9.36
CA GLY A 34 -9.97 -12.22 8.83
C GLY A 34 -10.10 -10.72 9.11
N TYR A 35 -9.07 -10.09 9.68
CA TYR A 35 -9.06 -8.65 9.89
C TYR A 35 -8.82 -7.91 8.56
N SER A 36 -9.60 -6.87 8.31
CA SER A 36 -9.46 -6.02 7.12
C SER A 36 -8.56 -4.83 7.44
N VAL A 37 -7.38 -4.76 6.83
CA VAL A 37 -6.48 -3.63 6.96
C VAL A 37 -6.80 -2.61 5.89
N LEU A 38 -7.48 -1.54 6.27
CA LEU A 38 -7.92 -0.48 5.37
C LEU A 38 -6.87 0.64 5.33
N GLY A 39 -6.67 1.20 4.14
CA GLY A 39 -5.77 2.34 3.94
C GLY A 39 -6.50 3.56 3.39
N GLU A 40 -5.94 4.73 3.66
CA GLU A 40 -6.52 6.03 3.33
C GLU A 40 -5.71 6.75 2.25
N VAL A 41 -6.33 7.74 1.65
CA VAL A 41 -5.64 8.77 0.85
C VAL A 41 -5.09 9.81 1.81
N ASP A 42 -3.87 10.26 1.54
CA ASP A 42 -3.05 11.08 2.43
C ASP A 42 -2.63 10.36 3.72
N HIS A 43 -1.82 11.00 4.49
CA HIS A 43 -1.23 10.44 5.70
C HIS A 43 -1.74 11.21 6.91
N PRO A 44 -2.93 10.86 7.45
CA PRO A 44 -3.46 11.57 8.61
C PRO A 44 -2.58 11.34 9.85
N ASP A 45 -2.53 12.32 10.73
CA ASP A 45 -1.79 12.24 11.99
C ASP A 45 -2.43 11.26 12.98
N ASP A 46 -3.65 10.85 12.69
CA ASP A 46 -4.45 9.96 13.52
C ASP A 46 -4.07 8.48 13.29
N LEU A 47 -4.03 7.68 14.34
CA LEU A 47 -3.86 6.23 14.27
C LEU A 47 -5.17 5.49 13.93
N LYS A 48 -6.30 6.16 13.98
CA LYS A 48 -7.59 5.60 13.56
C LYS A 48 -7.77 5.67 12.06
N ILE A 49 -8.50 4.71 11.53
CA ILE A 49 -8.91 4.73 10.14
C ILE A 49 -10.21 5.51 10.00
N ASN A 50 -10.21 6.52 9.15
CA ASN A 50 -11.39 7.31 8.80
C ASN A 50 -12.07 6.67 7.59
N LEU A 51 -13.22 6.04 7.79
CA LEU A 51 -13.87 5.24 6.75
C LEU A 51 -14.27 6.04 5.51
N ASP A 52 -14.53 7.32 5.65
CA ASP A 52 -14.83 8.25 4.55
C ASP A 52 -13.61 8.53 3.64
N ARG A 53 -12.41 8.22 4.10
CA ARG A 53 -11.15 8.43 3.38
C ARG A 53 -10.54 7.15 2.85
N VAL A 54 -11.16 6.00 3.12
CA VAL A 54 -10.64 4.70 2.68
C VAL A 54 -10.64 4.60 1.16
N SER A 55 -9.48 4.26 0.62
CA SER A 55 -9.28 4.07 -0.81
C SER A 55 -8.90 2.64 -1.19
N HIS A 56 -8.35 1.88 -0.25
CA HIS A 56 -7.81 0.55 -0.54
C HIS A 56 -7.76 -0.32 0.70
N MET A 57 -7.49 -1.59 0.46
CA MET A 57 -7.29 -2.61 1.48
C MET A 57 -5.95 -3.31 1.24
N ILE A 58 -5.18 -3.50 2.29
CA ILE A 58 -3.95 -4.28 2.24
C ILE A 58 -4.33 -5.77 2.25
N THR A 59 -3.89 -6.51 1.25
CA THR A 59 -4.22 -7.93 1.12
C THR A 59 -3.10 -8.86 1.56
N GLU A 60 -1.87 -8.39 1.47
CA GLU A 60 -0.68 -9.17 1.82
C GLU A 60 0.50 -8.24 2.07
N MET A 61 1.34 -8.60 3.01
CA MET A 61 2.66 -7.99 3.20
C MET A 61 3.74 -9.06 3.36
N TRP A 62 4.96 -8.78 2.93
CA TRP A 62 6.10 -9.69 3.08
C TRP A 62 7.40 -8.91 3.13
N MET A 63 8.46 -9.58 3.55
CA MET A 63 9.83 -9.06 3.50
C MET A 63 10.53 -9.55 2.24
N ASP A 64 11.31 -8.66 1.62
CA ASP A 64 12.30 -9.01 0.62
C ASP A 64 13.58 -8.23 0.93
N GLY A 65 14.62 -8.94 1.36
CA GLY A 65 15.81 -8.32 1.92
C GLY A 65 15.45 -7.42 3.12
N PRO A 66 15.97 -6.19 3.17
CA PRO A 66 15.74 -5.27 4.29
C PRO A 66 14.38 -4.55 4.20
N ASN A 67 13.62 -4.75 3.15
CA ASN A 67 12.45 -3.95 2.82
C ASN A 67 11.13 -4.73 3.02
N GLY A 68 10.12 -4.03 3.46
CA GLY A 68 8.75 -4.52 3.49
C GLY A 68 8.02 -4.23 2.17
N TYR A 69 7.35 -5.24 1.65
CA TYR A 69 6.57 -5.25 0.42
C TYR A 69 5.12 -5.58 0.70
N GLY A 70 4.23 -5.30 -0.22
CA GLY A 70 2.83 -5.71 -0.09
C GLY A 70 2.00 -5.54 -1.33
N LYS A 71 0.78 -6.02 -1.23
CA LYS A 71 -0.28 -5.86 -2.21
C LYS A 71 -1.44 -5.09 -1.61
N MET A 72 -2.02 -4.24 -2.42
CA MET A 72 -3.23 -3.49 -2.08
C MET A 72 -4.28 -3.68 -3.15
N LYS A 73 -5.52 -3.82 -2.71
CA LYS A 73 -6.69 -3.79 -3.57
C LYS A 73 -7.34 -2.42 -3.47
N ILE A 74 -7.48 -1.70 -4.58
CA ILE A 74 -8.23 -0.44 -4.61
C ILE A 74 -9.71 -0.77 -4.52
N LEU A 75 -10.38 -0.15 -3.56
CA LEU A 75 -11.80 -0.34 -3.32
C LEU A 75 -12.63 0.69 -4.11
N PRO A 76 -13.87 0.35 -4.51
CA PRO A 76 -14.75 1.28 -5.23
C PRO A 76 -15.41 2.32 -4.31
N THR A 77 -14.66 2.86 -3.37
CA THR A 77 -15.05 3.98 -2.51
C THR A 77 -14.80 5.30 -3.24
N PRO A 78 -15.33 6.45 -2.78
CA PRO A 78 -15.04 7.73 -3.40
C PRO A 78 -13.53 8.02 -3.51
N MET A 79 -12.77 7.76 -2.46
CA MET A 79 -11.31 7.95 -2.47
C MET A 79 -10.60 6.88 -3.31
N GLY A 80 -11.10 5.66 -3.34
CA GLY A 80 -10.59 4.61 -4.22
C GLY A 80 -10.76 4.96 -5.69
N LYS A 81 -11.89 5.51 -6.07
CA LYS A 81 -12.12 6.02 -7.43
C LYS A 81 -11.19 7.18 -7.79
N LEU A 82 -10.92 8.07 -6.84
CA LEU A 82 -9.95 9.15 -7.02
C LEU A 82 -8.55 8.59 -7.29
N VAL A 83 -8.08 7.66 -6.49
CA VAL A 83 -6.78 7.00 -6.68
C VAL A 83 -6.73 6.28 -8.03
N GLU A 84 -7.76 5.53 -8.35
CA GLU A 84 -7.88 4.84 -9.64
C GLU A 84 -7.79 5.79 -10.82
N THR A 85 -8.51 6.89 -10.77
CA THR A 85 -8.51 7.92 -11.82
C THR A 85 -7.13 8.54 -11.99
N MET A 86 -6.45 8.86 -10.90
CA MET A 86 -5.10 9.40 -10.94
C MET A 86 -4.11 8.42 -11.58
N LEU A 87 -4.13 7.15 -11.17
CA LEU A 87 -3.25 6.12 -11.72
C LEU A 87 -3.51 5.89 -13.21
N GLN A 88 -4.77 5.86 -13.63
CA GLN A 88 -5.13 5.74 -15.05
C GLN A 88 -4.69 6.94 -15.89
N SER A 89 -4.61 8.10 -15.27
CA SER A 89 -4.17 9.33 -15.91
C SER A 89 -2.65 9.51 -15.93
N GLY A 90 -1.91 8.52 -15.41
CA GLY A 90 -0.45 8.55 -15.37
C GLY A 90 0.14 9.30 -14.17
N VAL A 91 -0.66 9.64 -13.17
CA VAL A 91 -0.15 10.25 -11.93
C VAL A 91 0.66 9.23 -11.16
N LYS A 92 1.87 9.62 -10.76
CA LYS A 92 2.75 8.81 -9.92
C LYS A 92 2.40 9.04 -8.46
N LEU A 93 1.74 8.06 -7.84
CA LEU A 93 1.43 8.05 -6.43
C LEU A 93 2.41 7.18 -5.66
N GLY A 94 2.70 7.57 -4.43
CA GLY A 94 3.50 6.80 -3.50
C GLY A 94 2.64 6.12 -2.44
N VAL A 95 3.31 5.32 -1.61
CA VAL A 95 2.71 4.75 -0.41
C VAL A 95 3.62 4.99 0.78
N SER A 96 3.02 5.07 1.96
CA SER A 96 3.76 5.26 3.21
C SER A 96 3.09 4.51 4.33
N SER A 97 3.89 3.74 5.09
CA SER A 97 3.39 3.06 6.28
C SER A 97 3.01 4.06 7.36
N ARG A 98 1.89 3.80 8.02
CA ARG A 98 1.44 4.52 9.20
C ARG A 98 1.42 3.56 10.38
N GLY A 99 2.06 3.96 11.46
CA GLY A 99 2.16 3.11 12.63
C GLY A 99 2.63 3.85 13.86
N SER A 100 2.85 3.11 14.91
CA SER A 100 3.37 3.59 16.18
C SER A 100 4.71 2.95 16.48
N GLY A 101 5.52 3.65 17.27
CA GLY A 101 6.81 3.16 17.73
C GLY A 101 7.50 4.21 18.58
N ASN A 102 8.57 3.81 19.23
CA ASN A 102 9.41 4.69 20.01
C ASN A 102 10.59 5.17 19.18
N ILE A 103 10.89 6.45 19.21
CA ILE A 103 12.04 7.04 18.52
C ILE A 103 13.14 7.29 19.55
N SER A 104 14.37 6.89 19.24
CA SER A 104 15.52 7.13 20.11
C SER A 104 15.72 8.62 20.37
N GLU A 105 15.83 8.99 21.65
CA GLU A 105 16.06 10.38 22.08
C GLU A 105 17.48 10.90 21.78
N TYR A 106 18.39 10.01 21.43
CA TYR A 106 19.83 10.33 21.22
C TYR A 106 20.19 10.68 19.77
N GLY A 107 19.27 11.19 18.98
CA GLY A 107 19.54 11.74 17.66
C GLY A 107 19.79 10.74 16.53
N SER A 108 19.75 9.43 16.79
CA SER A 108 19.90 8.39 15.75
C SER A 108 18.67 8.25 14.86
N GLY A 109 17.49 8.61 15.37
CA GLY A 109 16.21 8.42 14.68
C GLY A 109 15.79 6.95 14.59
N GLU A 110 16.44 6.06 15.34
CA GLU A 110 16.13 4.64 15.35
C GLU A 110 14.77 4.39 16.00
N VAL A 111 13.94 3.57 15.33
CA VAL A 111 12.60 3.22 15.79
C VAL A 111 12.63 1.85 16.46
N SER A 112 11.97 1.75 17.62
CA SER A 112 11.76 0.49 18.35
C SER A 112 10.28 0.29 18.65
N ASP A 113 9.91 -0.96 18.98
CA ASP A 113 8.51 -1.36 19.24
C ASP A 113 7.54 -0.91 18.13
N PHE A 114 7.96 -1.09 16.89
CA PHE A 114 7.23 -0.64 15.74
C PHE A 114 6.04 -1.54 15.43
N GLU A 115 4.87 -0.92 15.29
CA GLU A 115 3.64 -1.56 14.84
C GLU A 115 3.11 -0.83 13.60
N ILE A 116 2.76 -1.58 12.57
CA ILE A 116 2.13 -1.05 11.37
C ILE A 116 0.62 -1.07 11.56
N ILE A 117 -0.01 0.10 11.50
CA ILE A 117 -1.47 0.25 11.49
C ILE A 117 -2.01 0.00 10.09
N THR A 118 -1.42 0.65 9.11
CA THR A 118 -1.77 0.51 7.70
C THR A 118 -0.68 1.09 6.80
N VAL A 119 -0.94 1.08 5.50
CA VAL A 119 -0.15 1.76 4.48
C VAL A 119 -1.09 2.67 3.71
N ASP A 120 -0.79 3.95 3.68
CA ASP A 120 -1.60 4.97 3.02
C ASP A 120 -1.06 5.31 1.63
N VAL A 121 -1.95 5.79 0.75
CA VAL A 121 -1.57 6.36 -0.55
C VAL A 121 -1.25 7.85 -0.36
N VAL A 122 -0.07 8.26 -0.79
CA VAL A 122 0.45 9.61 -0.58
C VAL A 122 1.04 10.19 -1.87
N ALA A 123 1.11 11.51 -1.96
CA ALA A 123 1.74 12.18 -3.08
C ALA A 123 3.27 12.01 -3.05
N GLN A 124 3.88 12.09 -1.86
CA GLN A 124 5.31 11.96 -1.65
C GLN A 124 5.60 10.99 -0.50
N PRO A 125 6.10 9.79 -0.79
CA PRO A 125 6.41 8.82 0.25
C PRO A 125 7.66 9.19 1.04
N SER A 126 7.71 8.79 2.31
CA SER A 126 8.90 8.97 3.14
C SER A 126 10.05 8.02 2.77
N ALA A 127 9.73 6.83 2.29
CA ALA A 127 10.71 5.89 1.74
C ALA A 127 10.94 6.18 0.25
N PRO A 128 12.20 6.38 -0.19
CA PRO A 128 12.48 6.84 -1.56
C PRO A 128 11.98 5.92 -2.68
N GLY A 129 11.87 4.62 -2.42
CA GLY A 129 11.43 3.63 -3.40
C GLY A 129 9.95 3.24 -3.31
N ALA A 130 9.15 3.90 -2.46
CA ALA A 130 7.78 3.48 -2.16
C ALA A 130 6.76 3.97 -3.20
N TYR A 131 6.97 3.57 -4.44
CA TYR A 131 6.06 3.83 -5.55
C TYR A 131 5.48 2.53 -6.09
N PRO A 132 4.15 2.38 -6.04
CA PRO A 132 3.47 1.18 -6.49
C PRO A 132 3.47 1.01 -8.01
N THR A 133 3.39 -0.25 -8.42
CA THR A 133 3.13 -0.60 -9.82
C THR A 133 1.67 -1.04 -9.93
N PRO A 134 0.83 -0.29 -10.68
CA PRO A 134 -0.56 -0.67 -10.89
C PRO A 134 -0.65 -1.98 -11.68
N ILE A 135 -1.51 -2.87 -11.21
CA ILE A 135 -1.87 -4.10 -11.92
C ILE A 135 -3.37 -4.05 -12.20
N TYR A 136 -3.71 -4.17 -13.45
CA TYR A 136 -5.09 -4.26 -13.89
C TYR A 136 -5.43 -5.73 -14.10
N GLU A 137 -6.31 -6.28 -13.27
CA GLU A 137 -6.84 -7.63 -13.52
C GLU A 137 -7.90 -7.57 -14.61
N HIS A 138 -7.60 -8.29 -15.68
CA HIS A 138 -8.58 -8.58 -16.70
C HIS A 138 -9.36 -9.83 -16.28
N LEU A 139 -10.67 -9.72 -16.16
CA LEU A 139 -11.52 -10.88 -16.12
C LEU A 139 -11.35 -11.60 -17.46
N MET A 140 -10.51 -12.63 -17.48
CA MET A 140 -10.43 -13.52 -18.61
C MET A 140 -11.78 -14.22 -18.76
N ASN A 141 -12.59 -13.73 -19.68
CA ASN A 141 -13.81 -14.40 -20.03
C ASN A 141 -13.43 -15.69 -20.76
N THR A 142 -13.61 -16.82 -20.11
CA THR A 142 -13.23 -18.16 -20.59
C THR A 142 -14.04 -18.67 -21.78
N LYS A 143 -14.86 -17.81 -22.42
CA LYS A 143 -15.55 -18.13 -23.66
C LYS A 143 -14.78 -17.53 -24.84
N GLY A 144 -14.07 -18.42 -25.52
CA GLY A 144 -13.22 -18.11 -26.66
C GLY A 144 -13.90 -17.26 -27.72
N GLY A 145 -13.17 -16.28 -28.20
CA GLY A 145 -13.53 -15.46 -29.32
C GLY A 145 -13.03 -14.03 -29.17
N ASN A 146 -12.02 -13.65 -29.91
CA ASN A 146 -11.54 -12.27 -30.10
C ASN A 146 -11.10 -11.50 -28.85
N MET A 147 -10.10 -12.01 -28.17
CA MET A 147 -9.62 -11.47 -26.90
C MET A 147 -8.94 -10.10 -26.97
N ALA A 148 -8.29 -9.72 -28.06
CA ALA A 148 -7.44 -8.54 -28.08
C ALA A 148 -8.20 -7.20 -28.22
N LYS A 149 -9.39 -7.19 -28.81
CA LYS A 149 -10.21 -5.98 -28.95
C LYS A 149 -11.24 -5.80 -27.84
N GLY A 150 -11.71 -6.90 -27.25
CA GLY A 150 -12.66 -6.86 -26.13
C GLY A 150 -12.02 -6.39 -24.83
N LEU A 151 -10.79 -6.84 -24.56
CA LEU A 151 -10.07 -6.54 -23.31
C LEU A 151 -9.85 -5.03 -23.10
N ALA A 152 -9.41 -4.33 -24.11
CA ALA A 152 -9.13 -2.90 -24.00
C ALA A 152 -10.41 -2.06 -23.84
N ALA A 153 -11.55 -2.53 -24.36
CA ALA A 153 -12.84 -1.89 -24.22
C ALA A 153 -13.47 -2.18 -22.85
N GLU A 154 -13.35 -3.43 -22.34
CA GLU A 154 -13.84 -3.81 -21.02
C GLU A 154 -13.09 -3.10 -19.90
N VAL A 155 -11.77 -2.99 -19.99
CA VAL A 155 -10.97 -2.23 -19.01
C VAL A 155 -11.35 -0.75 -18.99
N ARG A 156 -11.75 -0.18 -20.13
CA ARG A 156 -12.18 1.22 -20.20
C ARG A 156 -13.59 1.45 -19.66
N ASN A 157 -14.45 0.46 -19.74
CA ASN A 157 -15.88 0.59 -19.44
C ASN A 157 -16.29 -0.08 -18.13
N ASP A 158 -15.48 -0.99 -17.59
CA ASP A 158 -15.81 -1.67 -16.35
C ASP A 158 -15.17 -0.98 -15.15
N ALA A 159 -15.95 -0.12 -14.52
CA ALA A 159 -15.60 0.48 -13.23
C ALA A 159 -15.46 -0.56 -12.09
N LYS A 160 -15.77 -1.82 -12.36
CA LYS A 160 -15.64 -2.95 -11.43
C LYS A 160 -14.44 -3.82 -11.71
N ALA A 161 -13.63 -3.51 -12.74
CA ALA A 161 -12.37 -4.22 -12.96
C ALA A 161 -11.54 -4.12 -11.69
N GLN A 162 -11.26 -5.25 -11.08
CA GLN A 162 -10.50 -5.29 -9.84
C GLN A 162 -9.08 -4.82 -10.12
N LYS A 163 -8.71 -3.71 -9.51
CA LYS A 163 -7.38 -3.14 -9.64
C LYS A 163 -6.60 -3.41 -8.39
N PHE A 164 -5.44 -3.98 -8.58
CA PHE A 164 -4.49 -4.21 -7.51
C PHE A 164 -3.28 -3.31 -7.71
N LEU A 165 -2.83 -2.71 -6.63
CA LEU A 165 -1.51 -2.15 -6.57
C LEU A 165 -0.60 -3.24 -6.00
N LYS A 166 0.32 -3.74 -6.82
CA LYS A 166 1.41 -4.58 -6.35
C LYS A 166 2.57 -3.64 -6.02
N GLU A 167 2.86 -3.59 -4.77
CA GLU A 167 3.83 -2.67 -4.23
C GLU A 167 5.13 -3.38 -3.98
N ALA A 168 6.20 -2.80 -4.52
CA ALA A 168 7.50 -2.97 -3.92
C ALA A 168 7.53 -2.05 -2.69
N LEU A 169 7.21 -2.59 -1.55
CA LEU A 169 7.11 -1.79 -0.34
C LEU A 169 8.48 -1.56 0.32
#